data_91f60b1732808ce5267d6b73d6f96c0e
#
_entry.id   91f60b1732808ce5267d6b73d6f96c0e
#
_cell.length_a   1.000
_cell.length_b   1.000
_cell.length_c   1.000
_cell.angle_alpha   90.00
_cell.angle_beta   90.00
_cell.angle_gamma   90.00
#
_symmetry.space_group_name_H-M   'P 1'
#
loop_
_entity.id
_entity.type
_entity.pdbx_description
1 polymer ?
#
loop_
_entity_poly.entity_id
_entity_poly.type
_entity_poly.pdbx_seq_one_letter_code
_entity_poly.pdbx_strand_id
1 'polypeptide(L)'
;MAAKRRPASEFGSSSHAFRAWQRMLSGRRLDLLDPSLLDIEIEDIAHGLARVARWNGQTEGAHIFSVAQHSLLAELIAHQRVRLDRSHRLAVLLHDAPEYVIGDMISPFKTVIGDAYKSVEARLLSAIHLRFGLPAALPASLVDLIKSCDRAAAYLEATRLAGFSLSEARRFFGPPPKFSPVIERDYLAPWPAEVAQARYLERFRKLAEKP
;
A
#
# COMPACT_ATOMS: atom_id res chain seq x y z
N MET A 1 -20.45 31.76 -59.69
CA MET A 1 -19.80 32.35 -58.51
C MET A 1 -19.57 31.23 -57.49
N ALA A 2 -18.31 30.79 -57.36
CA ALA A 2 -17.95 29.67 -56.49
C ALA A 2 -17.49 30.21 -55.13
N ALA A 3 -18.16 29.77 -54.06
CA ALA A 3 -17.83 30.12 -52.68
C ALA A 3 -16.58 29.30 -52.25
N LYS A 4 -15.50 29.99 -51.96
CA LYS A 4 -14.27 29.44 -51.36
C LYS A 4 -14.54 28.95 -49.94
N ARG A 5 -14.39 27.65 -49.71
CA ARG A 5 -14.29 27.08 -48.36
C ARG A 5 -12.98 27.52 -47.73
N ARG A 6 -13.03 28.15 -46.54
CA ARG A 6 -11.88 28.42 -45.68
C ARG A 6 -11.39 27.11 -45.10
N PRO A 7 -10.06 26.88 -45.00
CA PRO A 7 -9.54 25.73 -44.26
C PRO A 7 -9.75 25.92 -42.76
N ALA A 8 -10.09 24.83 -42.07
CA ALA A 8 -10.15 24.77 -40.59
C ALA A 8 -8.73 25.00 -40.06
N SER A 9 -8.53 26.16 -39.45
CA SER A 9 -7.28 26.52 -38.77
C SER A 9 -7.22 25.84 -37.40
N GLU A 10 -6.15 25.08 -37.23
CA GLU A 10 -5.28 25.02 -36.06
C GLU A 10 -5.99 24.99 -34.70
N PHE A 11 -6.31 23.80 -34.24
CA PHE A 11 -6.32 23.54 -32.80
C PHE A 11 -4.86 23.63 -32.33
N GLY A 12 -4.50 24.77 -31.77
CA GLY A 12 -3.23 24.96 -31.10
C GLY A 12 -3.04 23.88 -30.05
N SER A 13 -2.00 23.07 -30.20
CA SER A 13 -1.51 22.13 -29.21
C SER A 13 -0.97 22.94 -28.02
N SER A 14 -1.81 23.35 -27.09
CA SER A 14 -1.34 23.68 -25.75
C SER A 14 -0.86 22.35 -25.16
N SER A 15 0.45 22.13 -25.19
CA SER A 15 1.10 21.10 -24.40
C SER A 15 0.90 21.45 -22.92
N HIS A 16 -0.25 21.11 -22.36
CA HIS A 16 -0.39 21.02 -20.93
C HIS A 16 0.56 19.91 -20.50
N ALA A 17 1.74 20.29 -19.99
CA ALA A 17 2.67 19.34 -19.41
C ALA A 17 1.90 18.53 -18.37
N PHE A 18 1.70 17.25 -18.66
CA PHE A 18 0.91 16.36 -17.83
C PHE A 18 1.57 16.28 -16.46
N ARG A 19 0.88 16.74 -15.41
CA ARG A 19 1.39 16.72 -14.04
C ARG A 19 1.29 15.31 -13.48
N ALA A 20 2.40 14.54 -13.52
CA ALA A 20 2.50 13.20 -12.97
C ALA A 20 3.26 13.17 -11.63
N TRP A 21 3.22 14.23 -10.83
CA TRP A 21 3.92 14.33 -9.56
C TRP A 21 3.00 14.79 -8.42
N GLN A 22 3.35 14.36 -7.20
CA GLN A 22 2.67 14.73 -5.95
C GLN A 22 3.60 15.58 -5.06
N ARG A 23 3.05 16.65 -4.45
CA ARG A 23 3.73 17.36 -3.37
C ARG A 23 3.52 16.57 -2.08
N MET A 24 4.62 16.18 -1.45
CA MET A 24 4.62 15.47 -0.18
C MET A 24 4.60 16.42 1.01
N LEU A 25 4.21 15.94 2.20
CA LEU A 25 4.17 16.74 3.43
C LEU A 25 5.56 17.20 3.86
N SER A 26 6.60 16.40 3.61
CA SER A 26 8.02 16.78 3.78
C SER A 26 8.48 17.94 2.91
N GLY A 27 7.66 18.38 1.94
CA GLY A 27 8.02 19.37 0.92
C GLY A 27 8.65 18.75 -0.34
N ARG A 28 8.94 17.44 -0.35
CA ARG A 28 9.46 16.74 -1.53
C ARG A 28 8.45 16.78 -2.67
N ARG A 29 8.97 16.59 -3.89
CA ARG A 29 8.18 16.46 -5.11
C ARG A 29 8.38 15.07 -5.68
N LEU A 30 7.49 14.16 -5.35
CA LEU A 30 7.54 12.80 -5.84
C LEU A 30 6.96 12.70 -7.26
N ASP A 31 7.77 12.28 -8.22
CA ASP A 31 7.30 11.91 -9.56
C ASP A 31 6.78 10.46 -9.53
N LEU A 32 5.55 10.25 -10.01
CA LEU A 32 4.92 8.92 -9.98
C LEU A 32 5.37 8.03 -11.14
N LEU A 33 5.89 8.63 -12.21
CA LEU A 33 6.35 7.92 -13.40
C LEU A 33 7.87 7.64 -13.36
N ASP A 34 8.63 8.47 -12.65
CA ASP A 34 10.08 8.33 -12.46
C ASP A 34 10.47 8.74 -11.02
N PRO A 35 10.13 7.94 -10.00
CA PRO A 35 10.35 8.29 -8.61
C PRO A 35 11.84 8.29 -8.25
N SER A 36 12.35 9.46 -7.84
CA SER A 36 13.70 9.58 -7.28
C SER A 36 13.75 9.02 -5.86
N LEU A 37 14.79 8.24 -5.54
CA LEU A 37 15.02 7.73 -4.17
C LEU A 37 15.17 8.86 -3.16
N LEU A 38 15.64 10.05 -3.59
CA LEU A 38 15.83 11.22 -2.73
C LEU A 38 14.52 11.92 -2.37
N ASP A 39 13.44 11.63 -3.08
CA ASP A 39 12.12 12.19 -2.84
C ASP A 39 11.21 11.27 -2.00
N ILE A 40 11.75 10.13 -1.55
CA ILE A 40 11.03 9.14 -0.74
C ILE A 40 11.48 9.26 0.71
N GLU A 41 10.55 9.67 1.59
CA GLU A 41 10.77 9.79 3.04
C GLU A 41 9.80 8.86 3.79
N ILE A 42 10.32 8.19 4.81
CA ILE A 42 9.49 7.24 5.59
C ILE A 42 8.36 7.93 6.35
N GLU A 43 8.58 9.17 6.75
CA GLU A 43 7.60 10.00 7.43
C GLU A 43 6.40 10.28 6.52
N ASP A 44 6.62 10.56 5.23
CA ASP A 44 5.55 10.75 4.24
C ASP A 44 4.78 9.44 4.00
N ILE A 45 5.50 8.31 3.88
CA ILE A 45 4.89 6.97 3.74
C ILE A 45 4.01 6.69 4.95
N ALA A 46 4.54 6.78 6.15
CA ALA A 46 3.79 6.48 7.38
C ALA A 46 2.58 7.40 7.56
N HIS A 47 2.73 8.70 7.21
CA HIS A 47 1.64 9.67 7.27
C HIS A 47 0.52 9.31 6.30
N GLY A 48 0.87 9.01 5.05
CA GLY A 48 -0.10 8.64 4.00
C GLY A 48 -0.81 7.33 4.35
N LEU A 49 -0.04 6.25 4.62
CA LEU A 49 -0.62 4.94 4.93
C LEU A 49 -1.54 4.94 6.17
N ALA A 50 -1.25 5.80 7.15
CA ALA A 50 -2.12 5.94 8.34
C ALA A 50 -3.46 6.64 8.03
N ARG A 51 -3.60 7.28 6.86
CA ARG A 51 -4.79 8.02 6.42
C ARG A 51 -5.46 7.43 5.18
N VAL A 52 -4.86 6.40 4.59
CA VAL A 52 -5.49 5.60 3.54
C VAL A 52 -6.31 4.50 4.19
N ALA A 53 -7.60 4.48 3.89
CA ALA A 53 -8.54 3.51 4.43
C ALA A 53 -8.50 2.20 3.64
N ARG A 54 -8.35 1.07 4.31
CA ARG A 54 -8.65 -0.25 3.76
C ARG A 54 -10.15 -0.39 3.53
N TRP A 55 -10.54 -1.26 2.59
CA TRP A 55 -11.96 -1.55 2.30
C TRP A 55 -12.77 -0.31 1.90
N ASN A 56 -12.13 0.72 1.32
CA ASN A 56 -12.75 2.02 1.04
C ASN A 56 -13.46 2.62 2.26
N GLY A 57 -12.98 2.37 3.47
CA GLY A 57 -13.58 2.82 4.71
C GLY A 57 -14.85 2.08 5.15
N GLN A 58 -15.23 0.99 4.46
CA GLN A 58 -16.38 0.16 4.79
C GLN A 58 -16.01 -0.86 5.88
N THR A 59 -15.56 -0.35 7.04
CA THR A 59 -15.18 -1.14 8.19
C THR A 59 -15.86 -0.62 9.45
N GLU A 60 -16.18 -1.52 10.38
CA GLU A 60 -16.71 -1.15 11.69
C GLU A 60 -15.64 -0.45 12.55
N GLY A 61 -16.09 0.42 13.47
CA GLY A 61 -15.24 1.12 14.43
C GLY A 61 -15.32 2.64 14.32
N ALA A 62 -14.70 3.33 15.29
CA ALA A 62 -14.70 4.80 15.36
C ALA A 62 -13.68 5.44 14.39
N HIS A 63 -12.73 4.66 13.90
CA HIS A 63 -11.67 5.09 13.00
C HIS A 63 -11.63 4.20 11.76
N ILE A 64 -11.04 4.70 10.68
CA ILE A 64 -10.73 3.87 9.51
C ILE A 64 -9.72 2.77 9.91
N PHE A 65 -9.89 1.58 9.36
CA PHE A 65 -8.81 0.60 9.40
C PHE A 65 -7.80 0.98 8.30
N SER A 66 -6.62 1.45 8.74
CA SER A 66 -5.65 2.07 7.81
C SER A 66 -4.71 1.04 7.18
N VAL A 67 -4.14 1.39 6.02
CA VAL A 67 -3.09 0.57 5.38
C VAL A 67 -1.85 0.43 6.28
N ALA A 68 -1.51 1.45 7.07
CA ALA A 68 -0.43 1.34 8.05
C ALA A 68 -0.70 0.24 9.09
N GLN A 69 -1.92 0.15 9.60
CA GLN A 69 -2.32 -0.90 10.55
C GLN A 69 -2.35 -2.28 9.90
N HIS A 70 -2.85 -2.39 8.66
CA HIS A 70 -2.81 -3.60 7.86
C HIS A 70 -1.37 -4.11 7.66
N SER A 71 -0.46 -3.23 7.25
CA SER A 71 0.95 -3.59 7.02
C SER A 71 1.64 -4.10 8.29
N LEU A 72 1.32 -3.51 9.44
CA LEU A 72 1.79 -3.99 10.74
C LEU A 72 1.22 -5.37 11.09
N LEU A 73 -0.05 -5.62 10.80
CA LEU A 73 -0.69 -6.91 10.98
C LEU A 73 -0.06 -7.98 10.08
N ALA A 74 0.14 -7.68 8.80
CA ALA A 74 0.77 -8.58 7.84
C ALA A 74 2.22 -8.95 8.25
N GLU A 75 3.00 -7.96 8.71
CA GLU A 75 4.37 -8.18 9.22
C GLU A 75 4.37 -9.06 10.47
N LEU A 76 3.45 -8.85 11.40
CA LEU A 76 3.31 -9.67 12.59
C LEU A 76 2.96 -11.13 12.24
N ILE A 77 2.04 -11.33 11.28
CA ILE A 77 1.68 -12.66 10.76
C ILE A 77 2.92 -13.35 10.17
N ALA A 78 3.70 -12.64 9.36
CA ALA A 78 4.92 -13.18 8.77
C ALA A 78 5.94 -13.60 9.84
N HIS A 79 6.14 -12.75 10.84
CA HIS A 79 7.06 -13.02 11.95
C HIS A 79 6.68 -14.25 12.78
N GLN A 80 5.38 -14.52 12.94
CA GLN A 80 4.90 -15.70 13.68
C GLN A 80 4.96 -16.99 12.87
N ARG A 81 4.85 -16.90 11.54
CA ARG A 81 4.84 -18.08 10.66
C ARG A 81 6.23 -18.63 10.37
N VAL A 82 7.20 -17.75 10.18
CA VAL A 82 8.54 -18.11 9.73
C VAL A 82 9.58 -17.22 10.42
N ARG A 83 10.73 -17.81 10.77
CA ARG A 83 11.88 -17.03 11.23
C ARG A 83 12.46 -16.24 10.07
N LEU A 84 12.17 -14.95 10.02
CA LEU A 84 12.66 -14.00 9.04
C LEU A 84 13.75 -13.13 9.64
N ASP A 85 14.73 -12.76 8.82
CA ASP A 85 15.65 -11.69 9.15
C ASP A 85 14.95 -10.30 9.08
N ARG A 86 15.66 -9.27 9.50
CA ARG A 86 15.12 -7.91 9.55
C ARG A 86 14.75 -7.38 8.16
N SER A 87 15.57 -7.68 7.14
CA SER A 87 15.35 -7.17 5.78
C SER A 87 14.10 -7.79 5.15
N HIS A 88 13.88 -9.08 5.33
CA HIS A 88 12.66 -9.75 4.86
C HIS A 88 11.41 -9.22 5.59
N ARG A 89 11.51 -8.98 6.91
CA ARG A 89 10.42 -8.36 7.68
C ARG A 89 10.14 -6.93 7.23
N LEU A 90 11.19 -6.16 6.91
CA LEU A 90 11.06 -4.82 6.35
C LEU A 90 10.34 -4.85 5.00
N ALA A 91 10.66 -5.82 4.14
CA ALA A 91 9.98 -6.00 2.87
C ALA A 91 8.49 -6.32 3.06
N VAL A 92 8.13 -7.12 4.08
CA VAL A 92 6.72 -7.36 4.43
C VAL A 92 6.05 -6.08 4.92
N LEU A 93 6.69 -5.29 5.78
CA LEU A 93 6.13 -4.02 6.28
C LEU A 93 5.87 -3.02 5.15
N LEU A 94 6.73 -3.00 4.14
CA LEU A 94 6.68 -2.05 3.02
C LEU A 94 5.87 -2.54 1.82
N HIS A 95 5.20 -3.69 1.87
CA HIS A 95 4.58 -4.32 0.70
C HIS A 95 3.52 -3.45 0.03
N ASP A 96 2.72 -2.72 0.82
CA ASP A 96 1.70 -1.78 0.35
C ASP A 96 2.17 -0.31 0.47
N ALA A 97 3.48 -0.08 0.64
CA ALA A 97 3.99 1.27 0.80
C ALA A 97 3.60 2.24 -0.35
N PRO A 98 3.55 1.84 -1.64
CA PRO A 98 3.09 2.72 -2.72
C PRO A 98 1.72 3.36 -2.48
N GLU A 99 0.85 2.72 -1.71
CA GLU A 99 -0.51 3.17 -1.47
C GLU A 99 -0.59 4.53 -0.73
N TYR A 100 0.53 4.99 -0.12
CA TYR A 100 0.59 6.32 0.51
C TYR A 100 0.31 7.48 -0.47
N VAL A 101 0.47 7.25 -1.79
CA VAL A 101 0.21 8.25 -2.84
C VAL A 101 -0.80 7.80 -3.89
N ILE A 102 -0.95 6.48 -4.12
CA ILE A 102 -1.90 5.96 -5.10
C ILE A 102 -3.21 5.44 -4.47
N GLY A 103 -3.25 5.34 -3.14
CA GLY A 103 -4.40 4.83 -2.39
C GLY A 103 -4.56 3.32 -2.40
N ASP A 104 -5.27 2.77 -1.41
CA ASP A 104 -5.69 1.36 -1.43
C ASP A 104 -6.84 1.16 -2.42
N MET A 105 -6.55 0.44 -3.47
CA MET A 105 -7.50 0.14 -4.52
C MET A 105 -7.98 -1.30 -4.37
N ILE A 106 -9.28 -1.48 -4.15
CA ILE A 106 -9.88 -2.81 -4.01
C ILE A 106 -9.63 -3.69 -5.25
N SER A 107 -9.39 -4.98 -5.02
CA SER A 107 -9.04 -5.95 -6.08
C SER A 107 -10.01 -5.95 -7.27
N PRO A 108 -11.35 -5.84 -7.11
CA PRO A 108 -12.27 -5.75 -8.25
C PRO A 108 -11.96 -4.54 -9.14
N PHE A 109 -11.61 -3.40 -8.55
CA PHE A 109 -11.32 -2.17 -9.31
C PHE A 109 -9.93 -2.22 -9.97
N LYS A 110 -8.92 -2.79 -9.30
CA LYS A 110 -7.59 -3.07 -9.92
C LYS A 110 -7.73 -3.89 -11.21
N THR A 111 -8.68 -4.84 -11.25
CA THR A 111 -8.96 -5.65 -12.44
C THR A 111 -9.52 -4.83 -13.60
N VAL A 112 -10.34 -3.80 -13.32
CA VAL A 112 -10.95 -2.94 -14.34
C VAL A 112 -9.95 -1.94 -14.92
N ILE A 113 -9.09 -1.33 -14.07
CA ILE A 113 -8.09 -0.32 -14.50
C ILE A 113 -6.94 -0.97 -15.28
N GLY A 114 -6.59 -2.22 -14.95
CA GLY A 114 -5.60 -3.00 -15.69
C GLY A 114 -4.14 -2.62 -15.41
N ASP A 115 -3.28 -2.80 -16.43
CA ASP A 115 -1.83 -2.84 -16.25
C ASP A 115 -1.17 -1.47 -16.03
N ALA A 116 -1.83 -0.37 -16.40
CA ALA A 116 -1.30 0.97 -16.19
C ALA A 116 -1.10 1.26 -14.69
N TYR A 117 -2.08 0.92 -13.85
CA TYR A 117 -1.98 1.05 -12.39
C TYR A 117 -0.84 0.19 -11.84
N LYS A 118 -0.80 -1.10 -12.21
CA LYS A 118 0.22 -2.05 -11.74
C LYS A 118 1.63 -1.59 -12.07
N SER A 119 1.82 -0.96 -13.23
CA SER A 119 3.14 -0.48 -13.64
C SER A 119 3.63 0.69 -12.78
N VAL A 120 2.74 1.60 -12.38
CA VAL A 120 3.04 2.70 -11.45
C VAL A 120 3.32 2.16 -10.05
N GLU A 121 2.45 1.28 -9.54
CA GLU A 121 2.59 0.61 -8.24
C GLU A 121 3.95 -0.11 -8.13
N ALA A 122 4.30 -0.95 -9.12
CA ALA A 122 5.56 -1.69 -9.12
C ALA A 122 6.80 -0.79 -9.19
N ARG A 123 6.74 0.31 -9.93
CA ARG A 123 7.83 1.29 -10.03
C ARG A 123 8.05 2.03 -8.73
N LEU A 124 6.98 2.49 -8.09
CA LEU A 124 7.03 3.12 -6.77
C LEU A 124 7.57 2.14 -5.73
N LEU A 125 7.09 0.89 -5.70
CA LEU A 125 7.57 -0.12 -4.75
C LEU A 125 9.06 -0.43 -4.95
N SER A 126 9.52 -0.54 -6.19
CA SER A 126 10.94 -0.73 -6.52
C SER A 126 11.80 0.42 -5.99
N ALA A 127 11.37 1.67 -6.21
CA ALA A 127 12.08 2.85 -5.71
C ALA A 127 12.08 2.89 -4.16
N ILE A 128 10.97 2.58 -3.51
CA ILE A 128 10.87 2.49 -2.05
C ILE A 128 11.82 1.40 -1.51
N HIS A 129 11.84 0.23 -2.11
CA HIS A 129 12.75 -0.84 -1.74
C HIS A 129 14.21 -0.39 -1.79
N LEU A 130 14.64 0.17 -2.93
CA LEU A 130 16.00 0.68 -3.10
C LEU A 130 16.35 1.77 -2.10
N ARG A 131 15.42 2.69 -1.82
CA ARG A 131 15.60 3.78 -0.84
C ARG A 131 15.94 3.24 0.55
N PHE A 132 15.33 2.12 0.94
CA PHE A 132 15.50 1.52 2.26
C PHE A 132 16.43 0.30 2.29
N GLY A 133 17.27 0.14 1.25
CA GLY A 133 18.33 -0.88 1.22
C GLY A 133 17.83 -2.29 0.90
N LEU A 134 16.63 -2.42 0.34
CA LEU A 134 16.11 -3.67 -0.18
C LEU A 134 16.40 -3.80 -1.69
N PRO A 135 16.44 -5.02 -2.25
CA PRO A 135 16.53 -5.20 -3.69
C PRO A 135 15.28 -4.67 -4.40
N ALA A 136 15.46 -4.06 -5.59
CA ALA A 136 14.36 -3.53 -6.41
C ALA A 136 13.28 -4.58 -6.68
N ALA A 137 13.68 -5.83 -6.93
CA ALA A 137 12.80 -6.98 -7.06
C ALA A 137 13.14 -8.01 -5.98
N LEU A 138 12.12 -8.44 -5.24
CA LEU A 138 12.28 -9.45 -4.19
C LEU A 138 12.34 -10.87 -4.78
N PRO A 139 13.00 -11.83 -4.10
CA PRO A 139 12.93 -13.24 -4.46
C PRO A 139 11.48 -13.75 -4.50
N ALA A 140 11.16 -14.61 -5.45
CA ALA A 140 9.81 -15.14 -5.64
C ALA A 140 9.23 -15.77 -4.36
N SER A 141 10.02 -16.52 -3.62
CA SER A 141 9.61 -17.12 -2.34
C SER A 141 9.19 -16.09 -1.29
N LEU A 142 9.86 -14.94 -1.24
CA LEU A 142 9.50 -13.84 -0.33
C LEU A 142 8.21 -13.14 -0.82
N VAL A 143 8.06 -12.92 -2.12
CA VAL A 143 6.83 -12.38 -2.71
C VAL A 143 5.62 -13.28 -2.39
N ASP A 144 5.78 -14.61 -2.50
CA ASP A 144 4.70 -15.56 -2.19
C ASP A 144 4.36 -15.58 -0.70
N LEU A 145 5.36 -15.44 0.17
CA LEU A 145 5.15 -15.29 1.60
C LEU A 145 4.39 -14.01 1.92
N ILE A 146 4.80 -12.87 1.36
CA ILE A 146 4.11 -11.56 1.52
C ILE A 146 2.64 -11.69 1.12
N LYS A 147 2.35 -12.20 -0.08
CA LYS A 147 0.98 -12.42 -0.56
C LYS A 147 0.16 -13.34 0.35
N SER A 148 0.81 -14.35 0.93
CA SER A 148 0.15 -15.27 1.88
C SER A 148 -0.18 -14.57 3.20
N CYS A 149 0.69 -13.67 3.68
CA CYS A 149 0.47 -12.93 4.92
C CYS A 149 -0.55 -11.81 4.73
N ASP A 150 -0.51 -11.09 3.60
CA ASP A 150 -1.52 -10.11 3.20
C ASP A 150 -2.91 -10.75 3.12
N ARG A 151 -3.08 -11.87 2.41
CA ARG A 151 -4.37 -12.60 2.36
C ARG A 151 -4.85 -13.04 3.73
N ALA A 152 -3.94 -13.41 4.63
CA ALA A 152 -4.31 -13.80 5.99
C ALA A 152 -4.76 -12.59 6.82
N ALA A 153 -4.12 -11.44 6.67
CA ALA A 153 -4.57 -10.18 7.27
C ALA A 153 -5.95 -9.80 6.71
N ALA A 154 -6.11 -9.82 5.39
CA ALA A 154 -7.39 -9.54 4.73
C ALA A 154 -8.52 -10.49 5.18
N TYR A 155 -8.24 -11.77 5.46
CA TYR A 155 -9.22 -12.70 6.05
C TYR A 155 -9.71 -12.21 7.41
N LEU A 156 -8.80 -11.80 8.28
CA LEU A 156 -9.13 -11.31 9.62
C LEU A 156 -9.92 -9.99 9.54
N GLU A 157 -9.47 -9.07 8.72
CA GLU A 157 -10.15 -7.79 8.46
C GLU A 157 -11.57 -8.01 7.92
N ALA A 158 -11.72 -8.86 6.91
CA ALA A 158 -13.01 -9.18 6.29
C ALA A 158 -14.01 -9.70 7.32
N THR A 159 -13.58 -10.64 8.17
CA THR A 159 -14.46 -11.31 9.14
C THR A 159 -14.70 -10.53 10.42
N ARG A 160 -13.83 -9.60 10.79
CA ARG A 160 -13.92 -8.83 12.02
C ARG A 160 -14.40 -7.40 11.83
N LEU A 161 -14.18 -6.83 10.65
CA LEU A 161 -14.40 -5.41 10.42
C LEU A 161 -15.29 -5.11 9.20
N ALA A 162 -15.20 -5.91 8.14
CA ALA A 162 -15.87 -5.60 6.86
C ALA A 162 -17.16 -6.42 6.63
N GLY A 163 -17.66 -7.13 7.64
CA GLY A 163 -18.97 -7.79 7.62
C GLY A 163 -19.05 -9.07 6.77
N PHE A 164 -17.92 -9.66 6.36
CA PHE A 164 -17.91 -10.92 5.62
C PHE A 164 -18.27 -12.09 6.53
N SER A 165 -19.08 -13.03 6.03
CA SER A 165 -19.25 -14.33 6.67
C SER A 165 -17.96 -15.14 6.58
N LEU A 166 -17.79 -16.12 7.49
CA LEU A 166 -16.63 -17.02 7.47
C LEU A 166 -16.52 -17.82 6.16
N SER A 167 -17.65 -18.15 5.54
CA SER A 167 -17.69 -18.87 4.26
C SER A 167 -17.20 -18.00 3.10
N GLU A 168 -17.63 -16.75 3.03
CA GLU A 168 -17.17 -15.77 2.03
C GLU A 168 -15.69 -15.49 2.19
N ALA A 169 -15.24 -15.17 3.41
CA ALA A 169 -13.85 -14.90 3.68
C ALA A 169 -12.94 -16.08 3.32
N ARG A 170 -13.36 -17.31 3.64
CA ARG A 170 -12.62 -18.51 3.25
C ARG A 170 -12.54 -18.68 1.74
N ARG A 171 -13.61 -18.35 1.01
CA ARG A 171 -13.65 -18.43 -0.46
C ARG A 171 -12.70 -17.45 -1.14
N PHE A 172 -12.61 -16.21 -0.62
CA PHE A 172 -11.84 -15.14 -1.27
C PHE A 172 -10.39 -15.03 -0.77
N PHE A 173 -10.15 -15.29 0.51
CA PHE A 173 -8.85 -15.07 1.16
C PHE A 173 -8.16 -16.37 1.61
N GLY A 174 -8.83 -17.51 1.47
CA GLY A 174 -8.29 -18.81 1.88
C GLY A 174 -8.66 -19.20 3.32
N PRO A 175 -7.99 -20.22 3.90
CA PRO A 175 -8.32 -20.71 5.23
C PRO A 175 -7.99 -19.68 6.31
N PRO A 176 -8.72 -19.71 7.47
CA PRO A 176 -8.45 -18.83 8.57
C PRO A 176 -7.01 -19.00 9.08
N PRO A 177 -6.28 -17.91 9.31
CA PRO A 177 -4.98 -17.99 9.96
C PRO A 177 -5.14 -18.45 11.42
N LYS A 178 -4.15 -19.18 11.92
CA LYS A 178 -4.06 -19.47 13.35
C LYS A 178 -3.48 -18.23 14.04
N PHE A 179 -4.25 -17.62 14.90
CA PHE A 179 -3.87 -16.39 15.57
C PHE A 179 -4.22 -16.40 17.06
N SER A 180 -3.41 -15.72 17.88
CA SER A 180 -3.76 -15.50 19.29
C SER A 180 -4.94 -14.50 19.37
N PRO A 181 -5.99 -14.76 20.14
CA PRO A 181 -7.09 -13.82 20.35
C PRO A 181 -6.65 -12.44 20.87
N VAL A 182 -5.54 -12.39 21.63
CA VAL A 182 -4.95 -11.13 22.10
C VAL A 182 -4.47 -10.28 20.93
N ILE A 183 -3.82 -10.89 19.95
CA ILE A 183 -3.30 -10.19 18.78
C ILE A 183 -4.45 -9.71 17.89
N GLU A 184 -5.48 -10.53 17.70
CA GLU A 184 -6.69 -10.12 16.98
C GLU A 184 -7.29 -8.86 17.62
N ARG A 185 -7.48 -8.87 18.95
CA ARG A 185 -8.06 -7.73 19.67
C ARG A 185 -7.22 -6.45 19.52
N ASP A 186 -5.90 -6.57 19.62
CA ASP A 186 -5.00 -5.41 19.65
C ASP A 186 -4.74 -4.85 18.24
N TYR A 187 -4.80 -5.67 17.18
CA TYR A 187 -4.53 -5.25 15.81
C TYR A 187 -5.77 -5.09 14.93
N LEU A 188 -6.92 -5.60 15.33
CA LEU A 188 -8.19 -5.45 14.59
C LEU A 188 -9.14 -4.42 15.20
N ALA A 189 -8.73 -3.74 16.26
CA ALA A 189 -9.41 -2.51 16.69
C ALA A 189 -8.84 -1.33 15.89
N PRO A 190 -9.62 -0.64 15.03
CA PRO A 190 -9.11 0.47 14.22
C PRO A 190 -8.51 1.58 15.09
N TRP A 191 -7.28 1.99 14.78
CA TRP A 191 -6.55 2.99 15.55
C TRP A 191 -6.74 4.41 14.99
N PRO A 192 -6.65 5.46 15.84
CA PRO A 192 -6.47 6.82 15.36
C PRO A 192 -5.26 6.90 14.42
N ALA A 193 -5.33 7.78 13.41
CA ALA A 193 -4.28 7.90 12.40
C ALA A 193 -2.89 8.18 12.99
N GLU A 194 -2.81 9.01 14.03
CA GLU A 194 -1.57 9.35 14.72
C GLU A 194 -0.95 8.13 15.43
N VAL A 195 -1.79 7.25 15.99
CA VAL A 195 -1.35 6.00 16.63
C VAL A 195 -0.85 5.03 15.58
N ALA A 196 -1.58 4.86 14.47
CA ALA A 196 -1.16 4.00 13.35
C ALA A 196 0.17 4.47 12.76
N GLN A 197 0.32 5.77 12.52
CA GLN A 197 1.56 6.40 12.03
C GLN A 197 2.73 6.17 12.98
N ALA A 198 2.55 6.45 14.27
CA ALA A 198 3.61 6.30 15.27
C ALA A 198 4.09 4.84 15.38
N ARG A 199 3.16 3.87 15.42
CA ARG A 199 3.48 2.44 15.48
C ARG A 199 4.18 1.94 14.22
N TYR A 200 3.78 2.44 13.05
CA TYR A 200 4.41 2.11 11.77
C TYR A 200 5.86 2.62 11.73
N LEU A 201 6.11 3.88 12.11
CA LEU A 201 7.45 4.45 12.19
C LEU A 201 8.33 3.73 13.22
N GLU A 202 7.79 3.41 14.38
CA GLU A 202 8.52 2.65 15.40
C GLU A 202 8.94 1.27 14.87
N ARG A 203 8.01 0.56 14.20
CA ARG A 203 8.31 -0.75 13.62
C ARG A 203 9.35 -0.63 12.50
N PHE A 204 9.19 0.34 11.61
CA PHE A 204 10.15 0.60 10.55
C PHE A 204 11.56 0.82 11.11
N ARG A 205 11.73 1.71 12.09
CA ARG A 205 13.04 2.01 12.70
C ARG A 205 13.69 0.76 13.26
N LYS A 206 12.93 -0.06 14.02
CA LYS A 206 13.44 -1.33 14.56
C LYS A 206 13.91 -2.32 13.49
N LEU A 207 13.31 -2.30 12.30
CA LEU A 207 13.66 -3.20 11.20
C LEU A 207 14.78 -2.63 10.30
N ALA A 208 14.84 -1.31 10.14
CA ALA A 208 15.82 -0.61 9.31
C ALA A 208 17.18 -0.38 10.01
N GLU A 209 17.25 -0.46 11.36
CA GLU A 209 18.51 -0.38 12.09
C GLU A 209 19.47 -1.46 11.62
N LYS A 210 20.68 -1.04 11.21
CA LYS A 210 21.77 -2.00 10.92
C LYS A 210 22.20 -2.67 12.23
N PRO A 211 22.50 -3.98 12.22
CA PRO A 211 23.01 -4.71 13.38
C PRO A 211 24.33 -4.14 13.87
#